data_7fe90f1ff271e80fa559ebe7249e9137
#
_entry.id   7fe90f1ff271e80fa559ebe7249e9137
#
_cell.length_a   1.000
_cell.length_b   1.000
_cell.length_c   1.000
_cell.angle_alpha   90.00
_cell.angle_beta   90.00
_cell.angle_gamma   90.00
#
_symmetry.space_group_name_H-M   'P 1'
#
loop_
_entity.id
_entity.type
_entity.pdbx_description
1 polymer ?
#
loop_
_entity_poly.entity_id
_entity_poly.type
_entity_poly.pdbx_seq_one_letter_code
_entity_poly.pdbx_strand_id
1 'polypeptide(L)'
;MTTTLPPFTAWHIPPLFVATTFTFGGMLPFWKPARAIREFGLPERIATSPEAHTCFAVYGSRMSMFGIAIYTFYLRGDFRSLDTILTLLAVAGSVDGYLCWKEGVPGIALFRVVSGLLLGGYGYFGLTSKKG
;
A
#
# COMPACT_ATOMS: atom_id res chain seq x y z
N MET A 1 20.03 -24.25 -5.63
CA MET A 1 19.77 -22.89 -6.10
C MET A 1 20.16 -21.91 -5.00
N THR A 2 21.19 -21.17 -5.22
CA THR A 2 21.61 -20.16 -4.27
C THR A 2 20.76 -18.91 -4.46
N THR A 3 19.96 -18.60 -3.46
CA THR A 3 19.23 -17.34 -3.42
C THR A 3 20.16 -16.29 -2.82
N THR A 4 20.80 -15.51 -3.68
CA THR A 4 21.51 -14.33 -3.22
C THR A 4 20.52 -13.17 -3.22
N LEU A 5 20.45 -12.45 -2.11
CA LEU A 5 19.67 -11.24 -2.05
C LEU A 5 20.26 -10.23 -3.06
N PRO A 6 19.41 -9.47 -3.76
CA PRO A 6 19.92 -8.43 -4.64
C PRO A 6 20.68 -7.38 -3.81
N PRO A 7 21.74 -6.78 -4.39
CA PRO A 7 22.48 -5.74 -3.67
C PRO A 7 21.55 -4.58 -3.34
N PHE A 8 21.59 -4.15 -2.08
CA PHE A 8 20.74 -3.07 -1.61
C PHE A 8 21.20 -1.73 -2.17
N THR A 9 20.26 -0.97 -2.69
CA THR A 9 20.49 0.42 -3.12
C THR A 9 19.41 1.32 -2.56
N ALA A 10 19.64 2.64 -2.59
CA ALA A 10 18.66 3.60 -2.11
C ALA A 10 17.35 3.54 -2.90
N TRP A 11 17.39 3.08 -4.13
CA TRP A 11 16.19 2.94 -4.97
C TRP A 11 15.26 1.83 -4.50
N HIS A 12 15.73 0.95 -3.62
CA HIS A 12 14.91 -0.12 -3.03
C HIS A 12 14.10 0.36 -1.83
N ILE A 13 14.42 1.53 -1.26
CA ILE A 13 13.78 1.99 -0.03
C ILE A 13 12.27 2.22 -0.22
N PRO A 14 11.79 2.95 -1.26
CA PRO A 14 10.34 3.16 -1.40
C PRO A 14 9.53 1.86 -1.52
N PRO A 15 9.91 0.89 -2.38
CA PRO A 15 9.13 -0.35 -2.44
C PRO A 15 9.19 -1.17 -1.15
N LEU A 16 10.33 -1.21 -0.46
CA LEU A 16 10.42 -1.94 0.81
C LEU A 16 9.62 -1.25 1.91
N PHE A 17 9.59 0.08 1.92
CA PHE A 17 8.75 0.83 2.84
C PHE A 17 7.27 0.50 2.61
N VAL A 18 6.82 0.50 1.36
CA VAL A 18 5.44 0.15 1.01
C VAL A 18 5.14 -1.29 1.44
N ALA A 19 6.05 -2.23 1.16
CA ALA A 19 5.85 -3.63 1.52
C ALA A 19 5.67 -3.80 3.03
N THR A 20 6.51 -3.13 3.82
CA THR A 20 6.44 -3.20 5.28
C THR A 20 5.13 -2.59 5.79
N THR A 21 4.80 -1.41 5.31
CA THR A 21 3.59 -0.71 5.72
C THR A 21 2.34 -1.52 5.38
N PHE A 22 2.28 -2.07 4.18
CA PHE A 22 1.11 -2.84 3.74
C PHE A 22 1.00 -4.17 4.49
N THR A 23 2.11 -4.87 4.68
CA THR A 23 2.08 -6.18 5.35
C THR A 23 1.60 -6.04 6.78
N PHE A 24 2.21 -5.15 7.55
CA PHE A 24 1.87 -5.01 8.96
C PHE A 24 0.64 -4.15 9.18
N GLY A 25 0.47 -3.08 8.41
CA GLY A 25 -0.71 -2.22 8.50
C GLY A 25 -1.99 -2.95 8.09
N GLY A 26 -1.89 -3.86 7.11
CA GLY A 26 -3.03 -4.66 6.69
C GLY A 26 -3.52 -5.64 7.74
N MET A 27 -2.69 -5.99 8.73
CA MET A 27 -3.08 -6.88 9.81
C MET A 27 -3.76 -6.16 10.97
N LEU A 28 -3.60 -4.84 11.06
CA LEU A 28 -4.14 -4.06 12.17
C LEU A 28 -5.66 -4.20 12.35
N PRO A 29 -6.49 -4.25 11.28
CA PRO A 29 -7.95 -4.40 11.44
C PRO A 29 -8.38 -5.67 12.15
N PHE A 30 -7.54 -6.70 12.21
CA PHE A 30 -7.89 -7.95 12.89
C PHE A 30 -7.83 -7.80 14.42
N TRP A 31 -7.02 -6.85 14.90
CA TRP A 31 -6.86 -6.62 16.34
C TRP A 31 -7.53 -5.35 16.80
N LYS A 32 -7.41 -4.28 16.03
CA LYS A 32 -7.93 -2.96 16.39
C LYS A 32 -8.58 -2.33 15.16
N PRO A 33 -9.77 -2.82 14.75
CA PRO A 33 -10.40 -2.35 13.52
C PRO A 33 -10.76 -0.86 13.56
N ALA A 34 -11.27 -0.36 14.68
CA ALA A 34 -11.60 1.05 14.78
C ALA A 34 -10.38 1.94 14.62
N ARG A 35 -9.26 1.55 15.25
CA ARG A 35 -8.01 2.29 15.12
C ARG A 35 -7.47 2.25 13.69
N ALA A 36 -7.57 1.08 13.04
CA ALA A 36 -7.11 0.94 11.66
C ALA A 36 -7.89 1.87 10.73
N ILE A 37 -9.20 1.97 10.91
CA ILE A 37 -10.04 2.84 10.11
C ILE A 37 -9.71 4.30 10.36
N ARG A 38 -9.46 4.67 11.62
CA ARG A 38 -9.07 6.05 11.97
C ARG A 38 -7.72 6.41 11.35
N GLU A 39 -6.76 5.50 11.39
CA GLU A 39 -5.44 5.74 10.81
C GLU A 39 -5.50 5.80 9.28
N PHE A 40 -6.44 5.08 8.66
CA PHE A 40 -6.69 5.22 7.23
C PHE A 40 -7.17 6.63 6.90
N GLY A 41 -7.89 7.27 7.80
CA GLY A 41 -8.37 8.64 7.64
C GLY A 41 -9.86 8.77 7.48
N LEU A 42 -10.62 7.68 7.64
CA LEU A 42 -12.08 7.72 7.53
C LEU A 42 -12.73 8.30 8.79
N PRO A 43 -13.97 8.85 8.65
CA PRO A 43 -14.64 9.49 9.77
C PRO A 43 -15.00 8.53 10.91
N GLU A 44 -15.23 9.09 12.10
CA GLU A 44 -15.54 8.33 13.31
C GLU A 44 -16.79 7.47 13.16
N ARG A 45 -17.81 7.95 12.42
CA ARG A 45 -19.04 7.18 12.18
C ARG A 45 -18.76 5.85 11.48
N ILE A 46 -17.70 5.78 10.65
CA ILE A 46 -17.28 4.55 10.01
C ILE A 46 -16.40 3.74 10.95
N ALA A 47 -15.48 4.40 11.66
CA ALA A 47 -14.55 3.73 12.57
C ALA A 47 -15.29 2.97 13.69
N THR A 48 -16.48 3.41 14.07
CA THR A 48 -17.27 2.77 15.13
C THR A 48 -18.33 1.80 14.60
N SER A 49 -18.43 1.61 13.28
CA SER A 49 -19.42 0.72 12.68
C SER A 49 -18.93 -0.74 12.68
N PRO A 50 -19.66 -1.68 13.32
CA PRO A 50 -19.26 -3.10 13.29
C PRO A 50 -19.19 -3.69 11.88
N GLU A 51 -20.09 -3.27 10.99
CA GLU A 51 -20.10 -3.73 9.60
C GLU A 51 -18.82 -3.27 8.87
N ALA A 52 -18.41 -2.02 9.14
CA ALA A 52 -17.18 -1.49 8.56
C ALA A 52 -15.95 -2.23 9.08
N HIS A 53 -15.98 -2.69 10.34
CA HIS A 53 -14.87 -3.46 10.90
C HIS A 53 -14.62 -4.74 10.10
N THR A 54 -15.67 -5.48 9.77
CA THR A 54 -15.56 -6.69 8.98
C THR A 54 -15.03 -6.39 7.57
N CYS A 55 -15.62 -5.39 6.92
CA CYS A 55 -15.17 -5.00 5.57
C CYS A 55 -13.71 -4.54 5.57
N PHE A 56 -13.31 -3.81 6.59
CA PHE A 56 -11.94 -3.29 6.66
C PHE A 56 -10.93 -4.40 6.96
N ALA A 57 -11.34 -5.45 7.69
CA ALA A 57 -10.49 -6.62 7.89
C ALA A 57 -10.24 -7.34 6.56
N VAL A 58 -11.27 -7.47 5.73
CA VAL A 58 -11.12 -8.05 4.38
C VAL A 58 -10.16 -7.19 3.55
N TYR A 59 -10.34 -5.88 3.57
CA TYR A 59 -9.43 -4.95 2.90
C TYR A 59 -8.00 -5.13 3.40
N GLY A 60 -7.82 -5.21 4.73
CA GLY A 60 -6.49 -5.34 5.33
C GLY A 60 -5.78 -6.61 4.90
N SER A 61 -6.51 -7.72 4.79
CA SER A 61 -5.90 -8.99 4.33
C SER A 61 -5.36 -8.85 2.90
N ARG A 62 -6.06 -8.12 2.04
CA ARG A 62 -5.60 -7.87 0.67
C ARG A 62 -4.36 -6.99 0.65
N MET A 63 -4.31 -5.98 1.51
CA MET A 63 -3.14 -5.11 1.61
C MET A 63 -1.92 -5.86 2.10
N SER A 64 -2.09 -6.73 3.10
CA SER A 64 -0.99 -7.60 3.57
C SER A 64 -0.49 -8.49 2.44
N MET A 65 -1.39 -9.03 1.62
CA MET A 65 -1.02 -9.85 0.47
C MET A 65 -0.17 -9.07 -0.52
N PHE A 66 -0.54 -7.82 -0.82
CA PHE A 66 0.27 -6.97 -1.69
C PHE A 66 1.66 -6.70 -1.10
N GLY A 67 1.73 -6.45 0.19
CA GLY A 67 3.02 -6.25 0.86
C GLY A 67 3.91 -7.48 0.76
N ILE A 68 3.34 -8.66 1.00
CA ILE A 68 4.07 -9.93 0.88
C ILE A 68 4.51 -10.15 -0.56
N ALA A 69 3.66 -9.82 -1.53
CA ALA A 69 4.01 -9.94 -2.95
C ALA A 69 5.22 -9.06 -3.30
N ILE A 70 5.26 -7.82 -2.80
CA ILE A 70 6.40 -6.94 -3.03
C ILE A 70 7.66 -7.53 -2.45
N TYR A 71 7.62 -8.03 -1.21
CA TYR A 71 8.79 -8.71 -0.62
C TYR A 71 9.22 -9.91 -1.46
N THR A 72 8.25 -10.70 -1.93
CA THR A 72 8.54 -11.90 -2.72
C THR A 72 9.28 -11.53 -4.01
N PHE A 73 8.77 -10.55 -4.73
CA PHE A 73 9.43 -10.12 -5.97
C PHE A 73 10.79 -9.48 -5.70
N TYR A 74 10.91 -8.74 -4.61
CA TYR A 74 12.20 -8.16 -4.23
C TYR A 74 13.23 -9.25 -3.97
N LEU A 75 12.87 -10.27 -3.19
CA LEU A 75 13.80 -11.36 -2.86
C LEU A 75 14.17 -12.21 -4.06
N ARG A 76 13.28 -12.28 -5.06
CA ARG A 76 13.56 -12.98 -6.32
C ARG A 76 14.36 -12.14 -7.30
N GLY A 77 14.61 -10.88 -7.01
CA GLY A 77 15.24 -9.97 -7.92
C GLY A 77 14.37 -9.57 -9.12
N ASP A 78 13.06 -9.83 -9.03
CA ASP A 78 12.12 -9.51 -10.09
C ASP A 78 11.57 -8.10 -9.89
N PHE A 79 12.43 -7.13 -10.18
CA PHE A 79 12.10 -5.72 -9.95
C PHE A 79 11.07 -5.18 -10.95
N ARG A 80 10.94 -5.83 -12.11
CA ARG A 80 9.95 -5.42 -13.10
C ARG A 80 8.53 -5.70 -12.59
N SER A 81 8.31 -6.88 -12.02
CA SER A 81 7.01 -7.22 -11.42
C SER A 81 6.73 -6.33 -10.21
N LEU A 82 7.76 -6.04 -9.41
CA LEU A 82 7.64 -5.15 -8.28
C LEU A 82 7.21 -3.75 -8.73
N ASP A 83 7.84 -3.21 -9.76
CA ASP A 83 7.48 -1.90 -10.31
C ASP A 83 6.07 -1.90 -10.89
N THR A 84 5.61 -3.03 -11.45
CA THR A 84 4.24 -3.16 -11.92
C THR A 84 3.24 -3.00 -10.77
N ILE A 85 3.52 -3.63 -9.62
CA ILE A 85 2.67 -3.47 -8.44
C ILE A 85 2.65 -2.02 -7.97
N LEU A 86 3.79 -1.36 -7.95
CA LEU A 86 3.87 0.05 -7.57
C LEU A 86 3.07 0.93 -8.53
N THR A 87 3.11 0.63 -9.83
CA THR A 87 2.32 1.35 -10.82
C THR A 87 0.83 1.26 -10.51
N LEU A 88 0.37 0.08 -10.09
CA LEU A 88 -1.03 -0.14 -9.77
C LEU A 88 -1.48 0.63 -8.52
N LEU A 89 -0.54 1.08 -7.68
CA LEU A 89 -0.87 1.92 -6.54
C LEU A 89 -1.44 3.28 -6.96
N ALA A 90 -1.15 3.75 -8.17
CA ALA A 90 -1.80 4.95 -8.70
C ALA A 90 -3.31 4.75 -8.81
N VAL A 91 -3.73 3.57 -9.25
CA VAL A 91 -5.16 3.22 -9.31
C VAL A 91 -5.76 3.15 -7.92
N ALA A 92 -5.09 2.42 -7.01
CA ALA A 92 -5.57 2.27 -5.63
C ALA A 92 -5.66 3.62 -4.92
N GLY A 93 -4.65 4.46 -5.05
CA GLY A 93 -4.64 5.78 -4.45
C GLY A 93 -5.74 6.69 -5.00
N SER A 94 -6.01 6.59 -6.30
CA SER A 94 -7.09 7.37 -6.92
C SER A 94 -8.46 6.94 -6.41
N VAL A 95 -8.71 5.64 -6.30
CA VAL A 95 -9.96 5.10 -5.74
C VAL A 95 -10.10 5.50 -4.27
N ASP A 96 -9.05 5.29 -3.49
CA ASP A 96 -9.06 5.64 -2.06
C ASP A 96 -9.30 7.14 -1.88
N GLY A 97 -8.67 7.96 -2.71
CA GLY A 97 -8.85 9.41 -2.67
C GLY A 97 -10.29 9.82 -2.97
N TYR A 98 -10.90 9.20 -4.00
CA TYR A 98 -12.29 9.47 -4.33
C TYR A 98 -13.21 9.12 -3.16
N LEU A 99 -13.01 7.96 -2.56
CA LEU A 99 -13.85 7.52 -1.46
C LEU A 99 -13.67 8.39 -0.21
N CYS A 100 -12.44 8.79 0.10
CA CYS A 100 -12.18 9.71 1.22
C CYS A 100 -12.82 11.08 0.97
N TRP A 101 -12.74 11.58 -0.27
CA TRP A 101 -13.38 12.84 -0.60
C TRP A 101 -14.89 12.75 -0.44
N LYS A 102 -15.49 11.65 -0.91
CA LYS A 102 -16.92 11.40 -0.78
C LYS A 102 -17.35 11.34 0.68
N GLU A 103 -16.51 10.78 1.54
CA GLU A 103 -16.81 10.64 2.97
C GLU A 103 -16.50 11.91 3.78
N GLY A 104 -16.08 12.98 3.13
CA GLY A 104 -15.91 14.28 3.77
C GLY A 104 -14.54 14.51 4.41
N VAL A 105 -13.51 13.82 3.94
CA VAL A 105 -12.14 14.01 4.44
C VAL A 105 -11.20 14.40 3.28
N PRO A 106 -11.36 15.63 2.75
CA PRO A 106 -10.62 16.02 1.53
C PRO A 106 -9.12 16.09 1.72
N GLY A 107 -8.62 16.40 2.90
CA GLY A 107 -7.18 16.40 3.15
C GLY A 107 -6.57 15.02 3.02
N ILE A 108 -7.26 14.00 3.56
CA ILE A 108 -6.84 12.61 3.41
C ILE A 108 -6.99 12.17 1.96
N ALA A 109 -8.05 12.61 1.28
CA ALA A 109 -8.26 12.31 -0.14
C ALA A 109 -7.07 12.78 -0.98
N LEU A 110 -6.63 14.02 -0.75
CA LEU A 110 -5.47 14.57 -1.47
C LEU A 110 -4.20 13.76 -1.17
N PHE A 111 -3.98 13.42 0.09
CA PHE A 111 -2.82 12.60 0.50
C PHE A 111 -2.82 11.26 -0.23
N ARG A 112 -3.96 10.59 -0.29
CA ARG A 112 -4.08 9.28 -0.95
C ARG A 112 -3.78 9.36 -2.43
N VAL A 113 -4.35 10.37 -3.12
CA VAL A 113 -4.11 10.55 -4.55
C VAL A 113 -2.66 10.88 -4.83
N VAL A 114 -2.09 11.84 -4.09
CA VAL A 114 -0.70 12.27 -4.31
C VAL A 114 0.28 11.13 -4.05
N SER A 115 0.13 10.44 -2.91
CA SER A 115 1.04 9.34 -2.58
C SER A 115 0.90 8.19 -3.57
N GLY A 116 -0.33 7.87 -4.00
CA GLY A 116 -0.56 6.84 -5.01
C GLY A 116 0.07 7.19 -6.34
N LEU A 117 -0.05 8.44 -6.78
CA LEU A 117 0.55 8.89 -8.03
C LEU A 117 2.07 8.91 -7.96
N LEU A 118 2.65 9.32 -6.82
CA LEU A 118 4.10 9.30 -6.66
C LEU A 118 4.65 7.87 -6.72
N LEU A 119 4.04 6.95 -5.98
CA LEU A 119 4.47 5.55 -5.99
C LEU A 119 4.19 4.89 -7.34
N GLY A 120 3.04 5.20 -7.94
CA GLY A 120 2.70 4.71 -9.26
C GLY A 120 3.67 5.21 -10.32
N GLY A 121 4.06 6.48 -10.25
CA GLY A 121 5.06 7.04 -11.15
C GLY A 121 6.42 6.40 -10.96
N TYR A 122 6.80 6.16 -9.71
CA TYR A 122 8.03 5.46 -9.38
C TYR A 122 8.09 4.10 -10.07
N GLY A 123 7.01 3.33 -9.99
CA GLY A 123 6.94 2.02 -10.64
C GLY A 123 6.81 2.12 -12.15
N TYR A 124 6.02 3.06 -12.65
CA TYR A 124 5.81 3.24 -14.09
C TYR A 124 7.12 3.55 -14.81
N PHE A 125 7.93 4.42 -14.22
CA PHE A 125 9.24 4.73 -14.79
C PHE A 125 10.28 3.65 -14.50
N GLY A 126 9.92 2.60 -13.79
CA GLY A 126 10.80 1.46 -13.55
C GLY A 126 11.99 1.80 -12.70
N LEU A 127 11.85 2.68 -11.71
CA LEU A 127 12.99 3.15 -10.93
C LEU A 127 13.63 2.03 -10.12
N THR A 128 12.86 1.04 -9.65
CA THR A 128 13.44 -0.11 -8.96
C THR A 128 14.19 -1.00 -9.94
N SER A 129 13.60 -1.29 -11.11
CA SER A 129 14.21 -2.22 -12.08
C SER A 129 15.39 -1.59 -12.83
N LYS A 130 15.33 -0.28 -13.10
CA LYS A 130 16.35 0.40 -13.88
C LYS A 130 17.47 0.99 -13.03
N LYS A 131 17.15 1.48 -11.83
CA LYS A 131 18.12 2.15 -10.96
C LYS A 131 18.55 1.28 -9.78
N GLY A 132 17.68 0.38 -9.35
CA GLY A 132 17.99 -0.57 -8.30
C GLY A 132 18.61 -1.83 -8.86
#